data_4a1fc4a74001297974478f43e497a224
#
_entry.id   4a1fc4a74001297974478f43e497a224
#
_cell.length_a   1.000
_cell.length_b   1.000
_cell.length_c   1.000
_cell.angle_alpha   90.00
_cell.angle_beta   90.00
_cell.angle_gamma   90.00
#
_symmetry.space_group_name_H-M   'P 1'
#
loop_
_entity.id
_entity.type
_entity.pdbx_description
1 polymer ?
#
loop_
_entity_poly.entity_id
_entity_poly.type
_entity_poly.pdbx_seq_one_letter_code
_entity_poly.pdbx_strand_id
1 'polypeptide(L)'
;DHLERRAASDPRITVLPQREGVPGVTGNFLHLFTTHIPDGSYVAFTDQDDVWHEDKLSTQLALMASTGADVVSSNVNSFESLPGGGVGERRLIRKSQPQRAWDFLFEAAGPGSTYVFSPEAHRALVEVIARLDYSRIGVHGWYVYALARAIGLTWVIGEEPTLEYRQHGGNVQGANSGASARDARMEKLRNGFYRNQFILIGRAALQVGTFDAPHRIELASIRRDLEA
;
A
#
# COMPACT_ATOMS: atom_id res chain seq x y z
N ASP A 1 -22.70 -14.26 8.74
CA ASP A 1 -21.34 -14.03 8.31
C ASP A 1 -20.37 -14.08 9.50
N HIS A 2 -19.08 -14.44 9.26
CA HIS A 2 -18.07 -14.53 10.32
C HIS A 2 -17.76 -13.15 10.91
N LEU A 3 -17.64 -12.14 10.06
CA LEU A 3 -17.34 -10.77 10.48
C LEU A 3 -18.48 -10.17 11.30
N GLU A 4 -19.72 -10.37 10.91
CA GLU A 4 -20.90 -9.91 11.66
C GLU A 4 -20.98 -10.53 13.05
N ARG A 5 -20.68 -11.83 13.17
CA ARG A 5 -20.62 -12.50 14.49
C ARG A 5 -19.51 -11.92 15.38
N ARG A 6 -18.35 -11.59 14.79
CA ARG A 6 -17.26 -10.94 15.54
C ARG A 6 -17.64 -9.54 15.97
N ALA A 7 -18.23 -8.74 15.07
CA ALA A 7 -18.69 -7.39 15.40
C ALA A 7 -19.77 -7.38 16.49
N ALA A 8 -20.66 -8.37 16.51
CA ALA A 8 -21.67 -8.51 17.57
C ALA A 8 -21.06 -8.79 18.94
N SER A 9 -19.85 -9.35 19.02
CA SER A 9 -19.16 -9.69 20.27
C SER A 9 -18.05 -8.71 20.65
N ASP A 10 -17.61 -7.85 19.76
CA ASP A 10 -16.55 -6.87 20.00
C ASP A 10 -16.95 -5.49 19.43
N PRO A 11 -17.28 -4.51 20.29
CA PRO A 11 -17.71 -3.19 19.85
C PRO A 11 -16.64 -2.35 19.13
N ARG A 12 -15.39 -2.81 19.12
CA ARG A 12 -14.29 -2.19 18.36
C ARG A 12 -14.35 -2.58 16.87
N ILE A 13 -15.12 -3.59 16.50
CA ILE A 13 -15.25 -4.07 15.12
C ILE A 13 -16.48 -3.45 14.49
N THR A 14 -16.30 -2.73 13.41
CA THR A 14 -17.38 -2.20 12.58
C THR A 14 -17.37 -2.88 11.23
N VAL A 15 -18.44 -3.57 10.88
CA VAL A 15 -18.63 -4.12 9.54
C VAL A 15 -19.41 -3.11 8.71
N LEU A 16 -18.81 -2.66 7.63
CA LEU A 16 -19.46 -1.72 6.74
C LEU A 16 -20.28 -2.46 5.67
N PRO A 17 -21.36 -1.83 5.17
CA PRO A 17 -22.12 -2.39 4.07
C PRO A 17 -21.26 -2.54 2.82
N GLN A 18 -21.63 -3.47 1.95
CA GLN A 18 -20.96 -3.63 0.67
C GLN A 18 -21.01 -2.32 -0.11
N ARG A 19 -19.84 -1.86 -0.54
CA ARG A 19 -19.70 -0.61 -1.27
C ARG A 19 -20.24 -0.73 -2.69
N GLU A 20 -20.95 0.29 -3.15
CA GLU A 20 -21.28 0.48 -4.56
C GLU A 20 -20.10 1.14 -5.32
N GLY A 21 -20.09 1.02 -6.64
CA GLY A 21 -19.08 1.66 -7.49
C GLY A 21 -17.93 0.75 -7.89
N VAL A 22 -16.69 1.28 -7.91
CA VAL A 22 -15.52 0.55 -8.42
C VAL A 22 -15.24 -0.71 -7.60
N PRO A 23 -15.39 -1.91 -8.19
CA PRO A 23 -15.16 -3.16 -7.49
C PRO A 23 -13.67 -3.39 -7.22
N GLY A 24 -13.38 -4.30 -6.27
CA GLY A 24 -12.04 -4.80 -6.01
C GLY A 24 -11.37 -4.22 -4.78
N VAL A 25 -10.21 -4.81 -4.46
CA VAL A 25 -9.44 -4.57 -3.24
C VAL A 25 -9.05 -3.09 -3.11
N THR A 26 -8.50 -2.51 -4.17
CA THR A 26 -8.08 -1.09 -4.16
C THR A 26 -9.23 -0.14 -3.80
N GLY A 27 -10.38 -0.33 -4.44
CA GLY A 27 -11.55 0.50 -4.15
C GLY A 27 -12.04 0.36 -2.72
N ASN A 28 -12.00 -0.86 -2.14
CA ASN A 28 -12.39 -1.10 -0.76
C ASN A 28 -11.43 -0.41 0.23
N PHE A 29 -10.12 -0.57 0.06
CA PHE A 29 -9.13 0.08 0.92
C PHE A 29 -9.23 1.60 0.87
N LEU A 30 -9.31 2.19 -0.31
CA LEU A 30 -9.39 3.64 -0.45
C LEU A 30 -10.71 4.19 0.10
N HIS A 31 -11.83 3.49 -0.07
CA HIS A 31 -13.09 3.87 0.52
C HIS A 31 -13.04 3.85 2.06
N LEU A 32 -12.57 2.76 2.65
CA LEU A 32 -12.39 2.67 4.11
C LEU A 32 -11.48 3.78 4.63
N PHE A 33 -10.36 4.01 3.96
CA PHE A 33 -9.36 5.01 4.34
C PHE A 33 -9.92 6.43 4.31
N THR A 34 -10.85 6.73 3.40
CA THR A 34 -11.36 8.09 3.21
C THR A 34 -12.68 8.38 3.92
N THR A 35 -13.38 7.39 4.47
CA THR A 35 -14.76 7.62 4.92
C THR A 35 -15.07 7.23 6.36
N HIS A 36 -14.30 6.34 6.97
CA HIS A 36 -14.74 5.69 8.23
C HIS A 36 -13.74 5.78 9.38
N ILE A 37 -12.68 6.57 9.26
CA ILE A 37 -11.66 6.66 10.30
C ILE A 37 -11.88 7.93 11.12
N PRO A 38 -12.01 7.83 12.46
CA PRO A 38 -12.13 8.99 13.31
C PRO A 38 -10.92 9.92 13.19
N ASP A 39 -11.16 11.23 13.18
CA ASP A 39 -10.09 12.22 13.16
C ASP A 39 -9.17 12.06 14.39
N GLY A 40 -7.89 12.30 14.20
CA GLY A 40 -6.88 12.13 15.24
C GLY A 40 -6.41 10.69 15.49
N SER A 41 -6.90 9.71 14.70
CA SER A 41 -6.47 8.32 14.82
C SER A 41 -5.22 8.00 14.00
N TYR A 42 -4.33 7.17 14.54
CA TYR A 42 -3.37 6.43 13.72
C TYR A 42 -4.12 5.38 12.89
N VAL A 43 -3.68 5.19 11.65
CA VAL A 43 -4.32 4.26 10.72
C VAL A 43 -3.33 3.19 10.29
N ALA A 44 -3.75 1.93 10.32
CA ALA A 44 -2.97 0.82 9.77
C ALA A 44 -3.82 0.01 8.79
N PHE A 45 -3.25 -0.35 7.65
CA PHE A 45 -3.88 -1.30 6.74
C PHE A 45 -3.62 -2.74 7.20
N THR A 46 -4.58 -3.60 6.92
CA THR A 46 -4.42 -5.05 7.13
C THR A 46 -5.10 -5.82 6.01
N ASP A 47 -4.42 -6.84 5.51
CA ASP A 47 -5.02 -7.86 4.65
C ASP A 47 -5.56 -9.00 5.55
N GLN A 48 -6.62 -9.68 5.10
CA GLN A 48 -7.34 -10.69 5.91
C GLN A 48 -6.56 -11.99 6.10
N ASP A 49 -5.48 -12.18 5.36
CA ASP A 49 -4.70 -13.41 5.29
C ASP A 49 -3.27 -13.28 5.83
N ASP A 50 -2.84 -12.06 6.16
CA ASP A 50 -1.54 -11.80 6.78
C ASP A 50 -1.59 -12.01 8.31
N VAL A 51 -0.44 -12.32 8.90
CA VAL A 51 -0.30 -12.48 10.35
C VAL A 51 0.60 -11.38 10.89
N TRP A 52 0.03 -10.45 11.63
CA TRP A 52 0.78 -9.40 12.32
C TRP A 52 1.60 -9.98 13.46
N HIS A 53 2.83 -9.51 13.64
CA HIS A 53 3.58 -9.73 14.85
C HIS A 53 2.89 -8.99 16.01
N GLU A 54 2.96 -9.54 17.22
CA GLU A 54 2.29 -8.96 18.39
C GLU A 54 2.75 -7.53 18.70
N ASP A 55 4.01 -7.23 18.41
CA ASP A 55 4.65 -5.94 18.61
C ASP A 55 4.62 -5.01 17.38
N LYS A 56 3.95 -5.40 16.29
CA LYS A 56 3.92 -4.62 15.04
C LYS A 56 3.64 -3.14 15.26
N LEU A 57 2.55 -2.81 15.94
CA LEU A 57 2.14 -1.42 16.10
C LEU A 57 3.10 -0.66 17.03
N SER A 58 3.54 -1.26 18.14
CA SER A 58 4.49 -0.63 19.04
C SER A 58 5.84 -0.35 18.38
N THR A 59 6.35 -1.32 17.60
CA THR A 59 7.60 -1.16 16.82
C THR A 59 7.47 -0.05 15.78
N GLN A 60 6.39 -0.03 15.02
CA GLN A 60 6.21 0.97 13.97
C GLN A 60 5.93 2.37 14.54
N LEU A 61 5.18 2.51 15.62
CA LEU A 61 4.98 3.79 16.30
C LEU A 61 6.27 4.31 16.95
N ALA A 62 7.10 3.43 17.52
CA ALA A 62 8.42 3.81 18.03
C ALA A 62 9.35 4.29 16.89
N LEU A 63 9.34 3.62 15.74
CA LEU A 63 10.08 4.06 14.55
C LEU A 63 9.60 5.43 14.07
N MET A 64 8.29 5.64 13.99
CA MET A 64 7.69 6.92 13.62
C MET A 64 8.11 8.04 14.57
N ALA A 65 8.04 7.80 15.88
CA ALA A 65 8.43 8.77 16.90
C ALA A 65 9.92 9.12 16.85
N SER A 66 10.79 8.12 16.64
CA SER A 66 12.25 8.32 16.63
C SER A 66 12.76 9.01 15.35
N THR A 67 12.03 8.88 14.24
CA THR A 67 12.43 9.43 12.94
C THR A 67 11.69 10.69 12.55
N GLY A 68 10.58 11.01 13.22
CA GLY A 68 9.66 12.07 12.82
C GLY A 68 8.90 11.76 11.53
N ALA A 69 8.78 10.47 11.16
CA ALA A 69 8.10 10.06 9.95
C ALA A 69 6.58 10.28 10.05
N ASP A 70 5.98 10.73 8.96
CA ASP A 70 4.53 10.86 8.81
C ASP A 70 3.86 9.51 8.56
N VAL A 71 4.57 8.63 7.85
CA VAL A 71 4.14 7.26 7.53
C VAL A 71 5.31 6.29 7.68
N VAL A 72 5.02 5.11 8.18
CA VAL A 72 6.01 4.02 8.26
C VAL A 72 5.48 2.77 7.57
N SER A 73 6.40 2.00 7.01
CA SER A 73 6.19 0.63 6.54
C SER A 73 7.35 -0.25 7.00
N SER A 74 7.36 -1.53 6.62
CA SER A 74 8.44 -2.44 7.03
C SER A 74 8.76 -3.48 5.97
N ASN A 75 9.89 -4.16 6.13
CA ASN A 75 10.12 -5.45 5.51
C ASN A 75 9.05 -6.46 5.96
N VAL A 76 8.93 -7.57 5.26
CA VAL A 76 8.01 -8.67 5.61
C VAL A 76 8.70 -10.01 5.43
N ASN A 77 8.28 -11.00 6.21
CA ASN A 77 8.59 -12.39 5.94
C ASN A 77 7.46 -12.99 5.10
N SER A 78 7.73 -13.41 3.88
CA SER A 78 6.75 -14.15 3.09
C SER A 78 6.80 -15.64 3.41
N PHE A 79 5.65 -16.30 3.40
CA PHE A 79 5.53 -17.76 3.53
C PHE A 79 4.42 -18.31 2.66
N GLU A 80 4.53 -19.57 2.26
CA GLU A 80 3.46 -20.30 1.57
C GLU A 80 2.67 -21.15 2.55
N SER A 81 1.34 -21.17 2.40
CA SER A 81 0.50 -22.12 3.13
C SER A 81 0.65 -23.50 2.53
N LEU A 82 1.07 -24.47 3.36
CA LEU A 82 1.15 -25.87 2.95
C LEU A 82 -0.22 -26.56 3.05
N PRO A 83 -0.45 -27.64 2.28
CA PRO A 83 -1.61 -28.49 2.45
C PRO A 83 -1.73 -28.97 3.91
N GLY A 84 -2.92 -28.92 4.48
CA GLY A 84 -3.17 -29.27 5.88
C GLY A 84 -2.93 -28.12 6.89
N GLY A 85 -2.65 -26.90 6.43
CA GLY A 85 -2.54 -25.71 7.30
C GLY A 85 -1.14 -25.45 7.86
N GLY A 86 -0.12 -26.16 7.34
CA GLY A 86 1.28 -25.90 7.69
C GLY A 86 1.81 -24.60 7.11
N VAL A 87 2.92 -24.11 7.68
CA VAL A 87 3.66 -22.93 7.22
C VAL A 87 4.92 -23.40 6.49
N GLY A 88 5.09 -22.96 5.25
CA GLY A 88 6.28 -23.22 4.45
C GLY A 88 7.49 -22.39 4.88
N GLU A 89 8.55 -22.46 4.09
CA GLU A 89 9.77 -21.68 4.32
C GLU A 89 9.47 -20.18 4.34
N ARG A 90 10.01 -19.47 5.32
CA ARG A 90 9.95 -18.02 5.41
C ARG A 90 11.06 -17.38 4.58
N ARG A 91 10.72 -16.35 3.83
CA ARG A 91 11.67 -15.58 3.01
C ARG A 91 11.49 -14.09 3.24
N LEU A 92 12.57 -13.41 3.61
CA LEU A 92 12.57 -11.97 3.77
C LEU A 92 12.33 -11.27 2.42
N ILE A 93 11.30 -10.45 2.36
CA ILE A 93 11.11 -9.46 1.30
C ILE A 93 11.61 -8.12 1.82
N ARG A 94 12.80 -7.73 1.35
CA ARG A 94 13.43 -6.49 1.76
C ARG A 94 12.91 -5.31 0.96
N LYS A 95 12.35 -4.31 1.65
CA LYS A 95 11.87 -3.05 1.10
C LYS A 95 12.59 -1.82 1.67
N SER A 96 13.31 -1.99 2.76
CA SER A 96 14.10 -0.96 3.45
C SER A 96 15.36 -0.56 2.68
N GLN A 97 15.17 -0.18 1.40
CA GLN A 97 16.24 0.37 0.57
C GLN A 97 16.17 1.91 0.59
N PRO A 98 17.29 2.62 0.33
CA PRO A 98 17.28 4.07 0.22
C PRO A 98 16.27 4.52 -0.84
N GLN A 99 15.36 5.39 -0.46
CA GLN A 99 14.39 5.99 -1.37
C GLN A 99 15.09 6.91 -2.38
N ARG A 100 14.57 6.94 -3.60
CA ARG A 100 15.04 7.80 -4.70
C ARG A 100 13.96 8.79 -5.09
N ALA A 101 14.32 9.82 -5.83
CA ALA A 101 13.40 10.89 -6.20
C ALA A 101 12.09 10.38 -6.84
N TRP A 102 12.17 9.37 -7.72
CA TRP A 102 11.05 8.89 -8.53
C TRP A 102 10.73 7.40 -8.33
N ASP A 103 11.26 6.75 -7.28
CA ASP A 103 11.01 5.34 -6.99
C ASP A 103 9.52 5.04 -6.85
N PHE A 104 8.77 5.94 -6.24
CA PHE A 104 7.33 5.83 -6.01
C PHE A 104 6.50 5.70 -7.30
N LEU A 105 7.03 6.09 -8.45
CA LEU A 105 6.36 5.88 -9.73
C LEU A 105 6.35 4.40 -10.14
N PHE A 106 7.35 3.64 -9.72
CA PHE A 106 7.65 2.31 -10.23
C PHE A 106 7.47 1.19 -9.21
N GLU A 107 7.46 1.51 -7.92
CA GLU A 107 7.28 0.54 -6.86
C GLU A 107 6.57 1.10 -5.61
N ALA A 108 6.02 0.19 -4.81
CA ALA A 108 5.45 0.48 -3.49
C ALA A 108 6.51 0.35 -2.38
N ALA A 109 6.27 0.99 -1.25
CA ALA A 109 7.10 0.87 -0.05
C ALA A 109 6.98 -0.49 0.67
N GLY A 110 6.35 -1.47 0.06
CA GLY A 110 6.07 -2.80 0.60
C GLY A 110 4.61 -3.19 0.43
N PRO A 111 4.18 -4.34 0.95
CA PRO A 111 2.77 -4.69 1.06
C PRO A 111 2.00 -3.63 1.85
N GLY A 112 0.80 -3.29 1.40
CA GLY A 112 -0.05 -2.29 2.08
C GLY A 112 -0.29 -2.60 3.55
N SER A 113 -0.41 -3.88 3.89
CA SER A 113 -0.59 -4.36 5.26
C SER A 113 0.57 -4.01 6.23
N THR A 114 1.70 -3.49 5.72
CA THR A 114 2.78 -2.95 6.56
C THR A 114 2.60 -1.47 6.93
N TYR A 115 1.67 -0.74 6.32
CA TYR A 115 1.59 0.71 6.43
C TYR A 115 0.92 1.15 7.72
N VAL A 116 1.53 2.13 8.38
CA VAL A 116 0.96 2.86 9.52
C VAL A 116 1.11 4.36 9.25
N PHE A 117 0.03 5.09 9.37
CA PHE A 117 -0.09 6.52 9.10
C PHE A 117 -0.29 7.29 10.40
N SER A 118 0.37 8.44 10.53
CA SER A 118 0.03 9.41 11.57
C SER A 118 -1.34 10.04 11.28
N PRO A 119 -2.01 10.63 12.29
CA PRO A 119 -3.27 11.34 12.09
C PRO A 119 -3.17 12.45 11.03
N GLU A 120 -2.06 13.19 11.02
CA GLU A 120 -1.79 14.28 10.09
C GLU A 120 -1.61 13.75 8.66
N ALA A 121 -0.83 12.69 8.49
CA ALA A 121 -0.63 12.04 7.20
C ALA A 121 -1.94 11.47 6.64
N HIS A 122 -2.74 10.82 7.48
CA HIS A 122 -4.05 10.32 7.10
C HIS A 122 -4.94 11.46 6.58
N ARG A 123 -5.07 12.56 7.34
CA ARG A 123 -5.89 13.73 6.95
C ARG A 123 -5.43 14.31 5.61
N ALA A 124 -4.12 14.55 5.44
CA ALA A 124 -3.57 15.08 4.21
C ALA A 124 -3.83 14.17 2.99
N LEU A 125 -3.70 12.85 3.17
CA LEU A 125 -3.96 11.88 2.12
C LEU A 125 -5.45 11.80 1.76
N VAL A 126 -6.35 11.85 2.73
CA VAL A 126 -7.80 11.89 2.48
C VAL A 126 -8.17 13.10 1.62
N GLU A 127 -7.65 14.27 1.94
CA GLU A 127 -7.92 15.51 1.19
C GLU A 127 -7.46 15.42 -0.28
N VAL A 128 -6.31 14.79 -0.55
CA VAL A 128 -5.82 14.67 -1.93
C VAL A 128 -6.51 13.54 -2.69
N ILE A 129 -6.79 12.42 -2.05
CA ILE A 129 -7.50 11.29 -2.67
C ILE A 129 -8.92 11.71 -3.10
N ALA A 130 -9.61 12.53 -2.30
CA ALA A 130 -10.94 13.04 -2.61
C ALA A 130 -11.02 13.86 -3.91
N ARG A 131 -9.90 14.35 -4.41
CA ARG A 131 -9.80 15.16 -5.65
C ARG A 131 -9.39 14.35 -6.87
N LEU A 132 -9.17 13.04 -6.72
CA LEU A 132 -8.56 12.18 -7.73
C LEU A 132 -9.52 11.07 -8.15
N ASP A 133 -9.48 10.72 -9.43
CA ASP A 133 -10.11 9.49 -9.92
C ASP A 133 -9.15 8.31 -9.76
N TYR A 134 -9.47 7.42 -8.83
CA TYR A 134 -8.71 6.19 -8.58
C TYR A 134 -9.36 4.92 -9.15
N SER A 135 -10.40 5.08 -9.97
CA SER A 135 -11.20 3.95 -10.51
C SER A 135 -10.36 2.92 -11.30
N ARG A 136 -9.24 3.36 -11.87
CA ARG A 136 -8.33 2.54 -12.69
C ARG A 136 -7.04 2.16 -11.97
N ILE A 137 -6.90 2.51 -10.70
CA ILE A 137 -5.74 2.15 -9.88
C ILE A 137 -5.84 0.68 -9.47
N GLY A 138 -4.82 -0.09 -9.80
CA GLY A 138 -4.79 -1.53 -9.54
C GLY A 138 -4.26 -1.92 -8.16
N VAL A 139 -3.46 -1.05 -7.51
CA VAL A 139 -2.77 -1.38 -6.25
C VAL A 139 -2.84 -0.20 -5.29
N HIS A 140 -3.70 -0.29 -4.26
CA HIS A 140 -3.92 0.79 -3.29
C HIS A 140 -2.66 1.20 -2.52
N GLY A 141 -1.88 0.23 -2.05
CA GLY A 141 -0.65 0.53 -1.29
C GLY A 141 0.36 1.32 -2.12
N TRP A 142 0.55 0.96 -3.37
CA TRP A 142 1.43 1.70 -4.27
C TRP A 142 0.92 3.13 -4.52
N TYR A 143 -0.38 3.28 -4.76
CA TYR A 143 -1.01 4.57 -4.99
C TYR A 143 -0.88 5.51 -3.79
N VAL A 144 -1.18 5.02 -2.59
CA VAL A 144 -1.07 5.81 -1.35
C VAL A 144 0.38 6.20 -1.07
N TYR A 145 1.34 5.29 -1.27
CA TYR A 145 2.77 5.61 -1.18
C TYR A 145 3.16 6.73 -2.12
N ALA A 146 2.76 6.64 -3.38
CA ALA A 146 3.08 7.64 -4.38
C ALA A 146 2.47 9.01 -4.07
N LEU A 147 1.23 9.06 -3.59
CA LEU A 147 0.60 10.31 -3.18
C LEU A 147 1.29 10.93 -1.96
N ALA A 148 1.62 10.12 -0.94
CA ALA A 148 2.35 10.58 0.23
C ALA A 148 3.68 11.25 -0.16
N ARG A 149 4.47 10.58 -1.03
CA ARG A 149 5.73 11.10 -1.55
C ARG A 149 5.52 12.37 -2.39
N ALA A 150 4.48 12.42 -3.20
CA ALA A 150 4.18 13.57 -4.05
C ALA A 150 3.81 14.83 -3.25
N ILE A 151 3.11 14.69 -2.14
CA ILE A 151 2.75 15.83 -1.28
C ILE A 151 3.80 16.15 -0.20
N GLY A 152 4.95 15.47 -0.23
CA GLY A 152 6.09 15.76 0.63
C GLY A 152 6.03 15.13 2.02
N LEU A 153 5.19 14.14 2.26
CA LEU A 153 5.18 13.39 3.53
C LEU A 153 6.46 12.56 3.67
N THR A 154 7.00 12.54 4.87
CA THR A 154 8.16 11.74 5.24
C THR A 154 7.75 10.29 5.44
N TRP A 155 8.27 9.40 4.59
CA TRP A 155 8.03 7.96 4.67
C TRP A 155 9.28 7.22 5.07
N VAL A 156 9.22 6.39 6.10
CA VAL A 156 10.33 5.54 6.55
C VAL A 156 9.95 4.08 6.40
N ILE A 157 10.85 3.28 5.83
CA ILE A 157 10.70 1.83 5.67
C ILE A 157 11.60 1.15 6.69
N GLY A 158 11.01 0.57 7.73
CA GLY A 158 11.71 -0.15 8.79
C GLY A 158 12.38 -1.43 8.28
N GLU A 159 13.53 -1.76 8.84
CA GLU A 159 14.28 -2.96 8.47
C GLU A 159 13.70 -4.23 9.07
N GLU A 160 13.12 -4.15 10.26
CA GLU A 160 12.52 -5.28 10.96
C GLU A 160 11.18 -5.67 10.32
N PRO A 161 10.98 -6.94 9.95
CA PRO A 161 9.67 -7.43 9.54
C PRO A 161 8.65 -7.29 10.66
N THR A 162 7.46 -6.82 10.36
CA THR A 162 6.39 -6.63 11.34
C THR A 162 5.19 -7.54 11.10
N LEU A 163 5.24 -8.35 10.05
CA LEU A 163 4.20 -9.33 9.73
C LEU A 163 4.75 -10.49 8.90
N GLU A 164 4.01 -11.59 8.96
CA GLU A 164 4.16 -12.75 8.08
C GLU A 164 3.18 -12.59 6.92
N TYR A 165 3.73 -12.40 5.71
CA TYR A 165 3.00 -12.15 4.47
C TYR A 165 2.65 -13.48 3.78
N ARG A 166 1.39 -13.84 3.82
CA ARG A 166 0.91 -15.12 3.27
C ARG A 166 0.90 -15.09 1.74
N GLN A 167 1.43 -16.17 1.14
CA GLN A 167 1.42 -16.37 -0.30
C GLN A 167 0.44 -17.48 -0.69
N HIS A 168 -0.45 -17.18 -1.62
CA HIS A 168 -1.37 -18.12 -2.25
C HIS A 168 -1.75 -17.65 -3.66
N GLY A 169 -2.32 -18.52 -4.48
CA GLY A 169 -2.65 -18.20 -5.89
C GLY A 169 -3.66 -17.07 -6.09
N GLY A 170 -4.35 -16.63 -5.03
CA GLY A 170 -5.32 -15.52 -5.06
C GLY A 170 -4.76 -14.15 -4.68
N ASN A 171 -3.47 -14.03 -4.35
CA ASN A 171 -2.88 -12.73 -4.01
C ASN A 171 -2.93 -11.76 -5.20
N VAL A 172 -3.41 -10.54 -4.98
CA VAL A 172 -3.41 -9.47 -6.01
C VAL A 172 -1.97 -9.09 -6.40
N GLN A 173 -1.08 -9.09 -5.42
CA GLN A 173 0.38 -8.94 -5.57
C GLN A 173 1.05 -10.04 -4.74
N GLY A 174 1.49 -11.12 -5.38
CA GLY A 174 2.25 -12.18 -4.70
C GLY A 174 3.71 -11.80 -4.43
N ALA A 175 4.38 -12.50 -3.50
CA ALA A 175 5.83 -12.51 -3.44
C ALA A 175 6.36 -13.00 -4.79
N ASN A 176 7.34 -12.29 -5.36
CA ASN A 176 7.86 -12.53 -6.71
C ASN A 176 8.73 -13.83 -6.80
N SER A 177 8.27 -14.93 -6.20
CA SER A 177 8.97 -16.21 -6.15
C SER A 177 8.15 -17.32 -6.81
N GLY A 178 8.84 -18.19 -7.54
CA GLY A 178 8.24 -19.31 -8.26
C GLY A 178 7.89 -19.03 -9.74
N ALA A 179 7.71 -20.10 -10.51
CA ALA A 179 7.46 -20.02 -11.97
C ALA A 179 6.12 -19.34 -12.27
N SER A 180 5.05 -19.68 -11.54
CA SER A 180 3.71 -19.10 -11.73
C SER A 180 3.65 -17.60 -11.43
N ALA A 181 4.36 -17.14 -10.41
CA ALA A 181 4.45 -15.71 -10.08
C ALA A 181 5.23 -14.94 -11.16
N ARG A 182 6.28 -15.56 -11.73
CA ARG A 182 7.03 -15.03 -12.86
C ARG A 182 6.17 -14.90 -14.11
N ASP A 183 5.36 -15.91 -14.42
CA ASP A 183 4.48 -15.91 -15.59
C ASP A 183 3.37 -14.85 -15.46
N ALA A 184 2.73 -14.74 -14.30
CA ALA A 184 1.74 -13.71 -14.03
C ALA A 184 2.33 -12.28 -14.11
N ARG A 185 3.57 -12.09 -13.64
CA ARG A 185 4.29 -10.83 -13.78
C ARG A 185 4.62 -10.52 -15.24
N MET A 186 5.06 -11.52 -15.99
CA MET A 186 5.36 -11.37 -17.40
C MET A 186 4.11 -11.03 -18.21
N GLU A 187 2.97 -11.61 -17.86
CA GLU A 187 1.68 -11.26 -18.46
C GLU A 187 1.29 -9.81 -18.16
N LYS A 188 1.43 -9.35 -16.91
CA LYS A 188 1.21 -7.93 -16.52
C LYS A 188 2.14 -6.97 -17.26
N LEU A 189 3.36 -7.39 -17.59
CA LEU A 189 4.28 -6.61 -18.43
C LEU A 189 3.79 -6.56 -19.89
N ARG A 190 3.42 -7.71 -20.46
CA ARG A 190 2.98 -7.79 -21.87
C ARG A 190 1.68 -7.08 -22.14
N ASN A 191 0.73 -7.13 -21.21
CA ASN A 191 -0.57 -6.46 -21.36
C ASN A 191 -0.54 -4.96 -20.98
N GLY A 192 0.65 -4.42 -20.65
CA GLY A 192 0.84 -3.00 -20.34
C GLY A 192 0.30 -2.55 -18.98
N PHE A 193 -0.05 -3.48 -18.08
CA PHE A 193 -0.57 -3.13 -16.74
C PHE A 193 0.35 -2.17 -16.01
N TYR A 194 1.63 -2.47 -15.90
CA TYR A 194 2.59 -1.62 -15.17
C TYR A 194 2.75 -0.26 -15.83
N ARG A 195 2.88 -0.21 -17.15
CA ARG A 195 2.96 1.05 -17.90
C ARG A 195 1.74 1.94 -17.61
N ASN A 196 0.55 1.37 -17.65
CA ASN A 196 -0.69 2.08 -17.34
C ASN A 196 -0.70 2.59 -15.90
N GLN A 197 -0.24 1.79 -14.92
CA GLN A 197 -0.15 2.23 -13.53
C GLN A 197 0.87 3.37 -13.37
N PHE A 198 2.04 3.30 -13.99
CA PHE A 198 3.04 4.38 -13.95
C PHE A 198 2.46 5.70 -14.47
N ILE A 199 1.74 5.66 -15.60
CA ILE A 199 1.08 6.84 -16.17
C ILE A 199 0.02 7.39 -15.22
N LEU A 200 -0.85 6.56 -14.67
CA LEU A 200 -1.93 6.97 -13.77
C LEU A 200 -1.37 7.58 -12.48
N ILE A 201 -0.38 6.93 -11.87
CA ILE A 201 0.32 7.42 -10.68
C ILE A 201 1.03 8.73 -10.96
N GLY A 202 1.75 8.83 -12.08
CA GLY A 202 2.42 10.07 -12.49
C GLY A 202 1.46 11.23 -12.73
N ARG A 203 0.29 10.97 -13.31
CA ARG A 203 -0.77 11.98 -13.46
C ARG A 203 -1.30 12.44 -12.11
N ALA A 204 -1.63 11.52 -11.23
CA ALA A 204 -2.09 11.84 -9.89
C ALA A 204 -1.05 12.65 -9.11
N ALA A 205 0.22 12.23 -9.14
CA ALA A 205 1.32 12.93 -8.48
C ALA A 205 1.51 14.37 -9.02
N LEU A 206 1.40 14.58 -10.34
CA LEU A 206 1.45 15.92 -10.94
C LEU A 206 0.27 16.82 -10.54
N GLN A 207 -0.89 16.23 -10.33
CA GLN A 207 -2.11 16.97 -9.97
C GLN A 207 -2.06 17.48 -8.54
N VAL A 208 -1.56 16.69 -7.58
CA VAL A 208 -1.60 17.01 -6.14
C VAL A 208 -0.24 17.35 -5.55
N GLY A 209 0.86 17.03 -6.22
CA GLY A 209 2.22 17.13 -5.70
C GLY A 209 2.68 18.55 -5.45
N THR A 210 3.47 18.72 -4.39
CA THR A 210 4.08 19.98 -3.94
C THR A 210 5.48 20.19 -4.54
N PHE A 211 5.75 19.61 -5.72
CA PHE A 211 7.02 19.69 -6.41
C PHE A 211 7.38 21.13 -6.79
N ASP A 212 8.66 21.47 -6.68
CA ASP A 212 9.23 22.66 -7.32
C ASP A 212 9.16 22.56 -8.87
N ALA A 213 9.45 23.66 -9.54
CA ALA A 213 9.33 23.73 -11.00
C ALA A 213 10.25 22.72 -11.74
N PRO A 214 11.53 22.54 -11.39
CA PRO A 214 12.39 21.53 -12.00
C PRO A 214 11.85 20.10 -11.86
N HIS A 215 11.49 19.68 -10.66
CA HIS A 215 10.95 18.33 -10.41
C HIS A 215 9.62 18.10 -11.13
N ARG A 216 8.76 19.13 -11.18
CA ARG A 216 7.49 19.05 -11.93
C ARG A 216 7.71 18.85 -13.43
N ILE A 217 8.70 19.54 -14.01
CA ILE A 217 9.08 19.40 -15.43
C ILE A 217 9.64 17.99 -15.68
N GLU A 218 10.52 17.50 -14.82
CA GLU A 218 11.11 16.17 -14.94
C GLU A 218 10.02 15.08 -14.87
N LEU A 219 9.14 15.12 -13.85
CA LEU A 219 8.03 14.18 -13.72
C LEU A 219 7.10 14.20 -14.93
N ALA A 220 6.79 15.39 -15.45
CA ALA A 220 5.99 15.55 -16.66
C ALA A 220 6.68 14.96 -17.90
N SER A 221 8.01 15.02 -17.98
CA SER A 221 8.80 14.38 -19.05
C SER A 221 8.73 12.85 -18.94
N ILE A 222 9.06 12.30 -17.77
CA ILE A 222 8.98 10.86 -17.51
C ILE A 222 7.60 10.32 -17.91
N ARG A 223 6.51 11.01 -17.52
CA ARG A 223 5.16 10.61 -17.88
C ARG A 223 4.92 10.62 -19.40
N ARG A 224 5.38 11.65 -20.12
CA ARG A 224 5.25 11.70 -21.60
C ARG A 224 6.01 10.55 -22.27
N ASP A 225 7.21 10.25 -21.81
CA ASP A 225 8.00 9.14 -22.35
C ASP A 225 7.31 7.79 -22.13
N LEU A 226 6.57 7.64 -21.03
CA LEU A 226 5.75 6.47 -20.76
C LEU A 226 4.48 6.40 -21.63
N GLU A 227 3.95 7.54 -22.10
CA GLU A 227 2.76 7.62 -22.96
C GLU A 227 3.11 7.39 -24.45
N ALA A 228 4.36 7.64 -24.86
CA ALA A 228 4.84 7.42 -26.22
C ALA A 228 4.96 5.92 -26.54
#